data_1b2e9b2ab1d42ba0f9a0c0f079d01b00
#
_entry.id   1b2e9b2ab1d42ba0f9a0c0f079d01b00
#
_cell.length_a   1.000
_cell.length_b   1.000
_cell.length_c   1.000
_cell.angle_alpha   90.00
_cell.angle_beta   90.00
_cell.angle_gamma   90.00
#
_symmetry.space_group_name_H-M   'P 1'
#
loop_
_entity.id
_entity.type
_entity.pdbx_description
1 polymer ?
#
loop_
_entity_poly.entity_id
_entity_poly.type
_entity_poly.pdbx_seq_one_letter_code
_entity_poly.pdbx_strand_id
1 'polypeptide(L)'
;GIEVFSGLLMHEADQQLRVWLTANRNKRTYVTLKWASSLDGRAAANDGTSKWISGPESRTESHQRRAKVDAIMVGTGTVLADDPELTARKPDATLFDHQPLRVIMGERDLPPGARVFNDSAETLQIKSRSIPAALDELYSRGVRHLWVEGGPQLASDFVRQNLVDEF
;
A
#
# COMPACT_ATOMS: atom_id res chain seq x y z
N GLY A 1 -3.29 44.79 14.33
CA GLY A 1 -2.82 43.38 14.40
C GLY A 1 -3.98 42.48 14.01
N ILE A 2 -3.67 41.24 13.57
CA ILE A 2 -4.67 40.19 13.29
C ILE A 2 -4.82 39.37 14.57
N GLU A 3 -6.06 39.22 15.06
CA GLU A 3 -6.36 38.32 16.17
C GLU A 3 -6.45 36.89 15.64
N VAL A 4 -5.76 35.94 16.27
CA VAL A 4 -5.67 34.53 15.83
C VAL A 4 -6.23 33.64 16.92
N PHE A 5 -7.27 32.87 16.58
CA PHE A 5 -7.80 31.80 17.42
C PHE A 5 -7.30 30.45 16.88
N SER A 6 -6.60 29.68 17.70
CA SER A 6 -6.12 28.34 17.35
C SER A 6 -6.86 27.27 18.16
N GLY A 7 -6.86 26.02 17.64
CA GLY A 7 -7.46 24.86 18.32
C GLY A 7 -8.92 24.60 18.02
N LEU A 8 -9.57 25.42 17.18
CA LEU A 8 -10.93 25.17 16.76
C LEU A 8 -11.01 23.87 15.94
N LEU A 9 -11.89 22.93 16.34
CA LEU A 9 -12.05 21.60 15.73
C LEU A 9 -10.72 20.86 15.57
N MET A 10 -9.80 20.98 16.52
CA MET A 10 -8.45 20.41 16.45
C MET A 10 -8.48 18.89 16.29
N HIS A 11 -9.41 18.20 17.00
CA HIS A 11 -9.53 16.75 16.92
C HIS A 11 -9.96 16.28 15.52
N GLU A 12 -10.94 16.92 14.93
CA GLU A 12 -11.43 16.61 13.57
C GLU A 12 -10.36 16.92 12.52
N ALA A 13 -9.65 18.03 12.68
CA ALA A 13 -8.53 18.38 11.81
C ALA A 13 -7.37 17.36 11.92
N ASP A 14 -7.02 16.92 13.14
CA ASP A 14 -6.01 15.88 13.35
C ASP A 14 -6.43 14.54 12.70
N GLN A 15 -7.70 14.14 12.81
CA GLN A 15 -8.21 12.95 12.15
C GLN A 15 -8.11 13.04 10.62
N GLN A 16 -8.50 14.18 10.05
CA GLN A 16 -8.43 14.42 8.61
C GLN A 16 -6.99 14.39 8.10
N LEU A 17 -6.06 14.95 8.85
CA LEU A 17 -4.65 15.07 8.48
C LEU A 17 -3.77 13.95 9.07
N ARG A 18 -4.36 12.92 9.71
CA ARG A 18 -3.63 11.93 10.51
C ARG A 18 -2.46 11.27 9.75
N VAL A 19 -2.65 10.93 8.48
CA VAL A 19 -1.62 10.30 7.65
C VAL A 19 -0.40 11.21 7.54
N TRP A 20 -0.62 12.44 7.11
CA TRP A 20 0.44 13.44 6.93
C TRP A 20 1.10 13.81 8.26
N LEU A 21 0.31 14.04 9.32
CA LEU A 21 0.82 14.39 10.65
C LEU A 21 1.66 13.24 11.23
N THR A 22 1.17 12.00 11.17
CA THR A 22 1.89 10.83 11.69
C THR A 22 3.18 10.60 10.93
N ALA A 23 3.14 10.64 9.59
CA ALA A 23 4.34 10.47 8.77
C ALA A 23 5.41 11.53 9.09
N ASN A 24 5.01 12.79 9.23
CA ASN A 24 5.98 13.87 9.50
C ASN A 24 6.48 13.88 10.95
N ARG A 25 5.65 13.52 11.93
CA ARG A 25 6.06 13.39 13.34
C ARG A 25 7.06 12.24 13.53
N ASN A 26 6.78 11.10 12.91
CA ASN A 26 7.60 9.89 13.03
C ASN A 26 8.77 9.86 12.05
N LYS A 27 8.86 10.83 11.11
CA LYS A 27 9.86 10.83 10.02
C LYS A 27 9.89 9.52 9.23
N ARG A 28 8.73 8.89 9.08
CA ARG A 28 8.53 7.58 8.46
C ARG A 28 7.24 7.62 7.63
N THR A 29 7.24 6.91 6.49
CA THR A 29 6.02 6.71 5.70
C THR A 29 4.92 6.06 6.56
N TYR A 30 3.69 6.60 6.51
CA TYR A 30 2.49 6.01 7.13
C TYR A 30 2.09 4.76 6.38
N VAL A 31 1.78 3.68 7.09
CA VAL A 31 1.50 2.38 6.52
C VAL A 31 0.07 1.95 6.80
N THR A 32 -0.71 1.78 5.75
CA THR A 32 -1.99 1.05 5.79
C THR A 32 -1.78 -0.36 5.25
N LEU A 33 -2.07 -1.37 6.05
CA LEU A 33 -2.02 -2.78 5.64
C LEU A 33 -3.43 -3.26 5.26
N LYS A 34 -3.64 -3.53 3.97
CA LYS A 34 -4.86 -4.18 3.50
C LYS A 34 -4.72 -5.69 3.57
N TRP A 35 -5.64 -6.33 4.26
CA TRP A 35 -5.70 -7.77 4.39
C TRP A 35 -7.03 -8.31 3.85
N ALA A 36 -6.96 -9.35 3.02
CA ALA A 36 -8.15 -10.12 2.62
C ALA A 36 -7.98 -11.55 3.14
N SER A 37 -8.93 -12.02 3.94
CA SER A 37 -8.90 -13.37 4.49
C SER A 37 -10.30 -13.96 4.56
N SER A 38 -10.36 -15.29 4.60
CA SER A 38 -11.53 -16.01 5.04
C SER A 38 -11.80 -15.80 6.54
N LEU A 39 -12.95 -16.24 7.03
CA LEU A 39 -13.36 -16.04 8.43
C LEU A 39 -12.37 -16.69 9.43
N ASP A 40 -11.69 -17.77 9.02
CA ASP A 40 -10.62 -18.42 9.79
C ASP A 40 -9.23 -17.79 9.62
N GLY A 41 -9.14 -16.60 8.99
CA GLY A 41 -7.92 -15.80 8.87
C GLY A 41 -6.96 -16.22 7.76
N ARG A 42 -7.36 -17.11 6.85
CA ARG A 42 -6.51 -17.56 5.74
C ARG A 42 -6.57 -16.62 4.55
N ALA A 43 -5.40 -16.29 4.00
CA ALA A 43 -5.26 -15.44 2.80
C ALA A 43 -5.27 -16.26 1.49
N ALA A 44 -5.27 -17.59 1.58
CA ALA A 44 -5.37 -18.51 0.45
C ALA A 44 -5.96 -19.85 0.91
N ALA A 45 -6.57 -20.58 0.00
CA ALA A 45 -6.99 -21.96 0.22
C ALA A 45 -5.78 -22.93 0.29
N ASN A 46 -6.01 -24.18 0.69
CA ASN A 46 -4.93 -25.17 0.83
C ASN A 46 -4.19 -25.48 -0.49
N ASP A 47 -4.86 -25.29 -1.63
CA ASP A 47 -4.28 -25.45 -2.97
C ASP A 47 -3.54 -24.21 -3.47
N GLY A 48 -3.46 -23.15 -2.64
CA GLY A 48 -2.83 -21.87 -2.97
C GLY A 48 -3.73 -20.89 -3.72
N THR A 49 -4.97 -21.23 -4.03
CA THR A 49 -5.90 -20.29 -4.69
C THR A 49 -6.30 -19.17 -3.71
N SER A 50 -6.24 -17.92 -4.19
CA SER A 50 -6.58 -16.71 -3.42
C SER A 50 -7.65 -15.84 -4.07
N LYS A 51 -8.15 -16.23 -5.24
CA LYS A 51 -9.16 -15.48 -6.01
C LYS A 51 -10.49 -16.21 -5.98
N TRP A 52 -11.62 -15.63 -5.55
CA TRP A 52 -11.76 -14.26 -4.98
C TRP A 52 -12.22 -14.39 -3.53
N ILE A 53 -11.43 -13.87 -2.59
CA ILE A 53 -11.80 -13.87 -1.16
C ILE A 53 -12.80 -12.74 -0.87
N SER A 54 -12.58 -11.54 -1.46
CA SER A 54 -13.44 -10.38 -1.28
C SER A 54 -14.42 -10.19 -2.43
N GLY A 55 -15.63 -9.67 -2.13
CA GLY A 55 -16.67 -9.35 -3.10
C GLY A 55 -16.29 -8.21 -4.06
N PRO A 56 -17.09 -7.98 -5.13
CA PRO A 56 -16.81 -6.94 -6.11
C PRO A 56 -16.82 -5.53 -5.51
N GLU A 57 -17.69 -5.25 -4.55
CA GLU A 57 -17.78 -3.96 -3.85
C GLU A 57 -16.48 -3.66 -3.10
N SER A 58 -15.95 -4.64 -2.34
CA SER A 58 -14.68 -4.50 -1.62
C SER A 58 -13.49 -4.29 -2.54
N ARG A 59 -13.52 -4.90 -3.73
CA ARG A 59 -12.48 -4.67 -4.75
C ARG A 59 -12.57 -3.27 -5.34
N THR A 60 -13.78 -2.78 -5.59
CA THR A 60 -14.02 -1.39 -6.03
C THR A 60 -13.48 -0.40 -5.01
N GLU A 61 -13.80 -0.60 -3.73
CA GLU A 61 -13.27 0.22 -2.63
C GLU A 61 -11.74 0.18 -2.58
N SER A 62 -11.13 -1.00 -2.73
CA SER A 62 -9.67 -1.13 -2.78
C SER A 62 -9.05 -0.30 -3.90
N HIS A 63 -9.66 -0.27 -5.09
CA HIS A 63 -9.19 0.56 -6.20
C HIS A 63 -9.36 2.05 -5.93
N GLN A 64 -10.45 2.47 -5.29
CA GLN A 64 -10.66 3.87 -4.87
C GLN A 64 -9.62 4.30 -3.83
N ARG A 65 -9.23 3.41 -2.91
CA ARG A 65 -8.17 3.68 -1.93
C ARG A 65 -6.79 3.76 -2.58
N ARG A 66 -6.48 2.87 -3.53
CA ARG A 66 -5.24 2.95 -4.31
C ARG A 66 -5.07 4.30 -5.03
N ALA A 67 -6.18 4.88 -5.51
CA ALA A 67 -6.16 6.20 -6.16
C ALA A 67 -5.89 7.37 -5.19
N LYS A 68 -5.83 7.13 -3.88
CA LYS A 68 -5.67 8.17 -2.83
C LYS A 68 -4.35 8.06 -2.06
N VAL A 69 -3.55 7.04 -2.33
CA VAL A 69 -2.27 6.82 -1.64
C VAL A 69 -1.10 7.16 -2.55
N ASP A 70 0.06 7.46 -1.97
CA ASP A 70 1.25 7.82 -2.75
C ASP A 70 1.93 6.59 -3.35
N ALA A 71 1.89 5.46 -2.63
CA ALA A 71 2.53 4.21 -3.08
C ALA A 71 1.73 2.97 -2.68
N ILE A 72 1.85 1.91 -3.48
CA ILE A 72 1.35 0.57 -3.20
C ILE A 72 2.50 -0.42 -3.18
N MET A 73 2.59 -1.27 -2.16
CA MET A 73 3.69 -2.23 -2.00
C MET A 73 3.20 -3.67 -2.00
N VAL A 74 3.93 -4.50 -2.73
CA VAL A 74 3.83 -5.97 -2.65
C VAL A 74 5.23 -6.61 -2.54
N GLY A 75 5.30 -7.86 -2.12
CA GLY A 75 6.53 -8.64 -2.19
C GLY A 75 6.77 -9.23 -3.58
N THR A 76 8.04 -9.55 -3.91
CA THR A 76 8.40 -10.26 -5.15
C THR A 76 7.62 -11.57 -5.31
N GLY A 77 7.25 -12.24 -4.18
CA GLY A 77 6.41 -13.44 -4.22
C GLY A 77 5.04 -13.23 -4.83
N THR A 78 4.40 -12.10 -4.51
CA THR A 78 3.10 -11.75 -5.07
C THR A 78 3.19 -11.46 -6.57
N VAL A 79 4.26 -10.78 -7.00
CA VAL A 79 4.47 -10.55 -8.44
C VAL A 79 4.64 -11.85 -9.20
N LEU A 80 5.43 -12.77 -8.68
CA LEU A 80 5.69 -14.07 -9.32
C LEU A 80 4.45 -14.99 -9.33
N ALA A 81 3.58 -14.90 -8.31
CA ALA A 81 2.40 -15.76 -8.20
C ALA A 81 1.19 -15.21 -8.98
N ASP A 82 0.96 -13.91 -8.93
CA ASP A 82 -0.30 -13.29 -9.36
C ASP A 82 -0.15 -12.40 -10.61
N ASP A 83 1.08 -12.06 -11.00
CA ASP A 83 1.41 -11.10 -12.07
C ASP A 83 0.50 -9.85 -12.06
N PRO A 84 0.44 -9.10 -10.94
CA PRO A 84 -0.49 -8.01 -10.76
C PRO A 84 -0.04 -6.76 -11.51
N GLU A 85 -0.98 -5.91 -11.94
CA GLU A 85 -0.66 -4.58 -12.47
C GLU A 85 -0.48 -3.52 -11.38
N LEU A 86 -1.08 -3.70 -10.21
CA LEU A 86 -1.09 -2.77 -9.07
C LEU A 86 -1.60 -1.36 -9.42
N THR A 87 -2.46 -1.24 -10.40
CA THR A 87 -3.06 0.02 -10.82
C THR A 87 -4.35 0.33 -10.04
N ALA A 88 -4.69 1.62 -9.95
CA ALA A 88 -5.98 2.09 -9.48
C ALA A 88 -6.96 2.21 -10.66
N ARG A 89 -8.12 1.54 -10.60
CA ARG A 89 -9.10 1.46 -11.69
C ARG A 89 -10.50 1.83 -11.23
N LYS A 90 -11.23 2.49 -12.11
CA LYS A 90 -12.65 2.77 -11.95
C LYS A 90 -13.48 1.49 -12.19
N PRO A 91 -14.78 1.48 -11.85
CA PRO A 91 -15.65 0.31 -12.09
C PRO A 91 -15.74 -0.13 -13.55
N ASP A 92 -15.56 0.79 -14.49
CA ASP A 92 -15.52 0.54 -15.94
C ASP A 92 -14.16 0.02 -16.45
N ALA A 93 -13.25 -0.32 -15.53
CA ALA A 93 -11.88 -0.77 -15.76
C ALA A 93 -10.92 0.31 -16.33
N THR A 94 -11.36 1.54 -16.56
CA THR A 94 -10.45 2.64 -16.91
C THR A 94 -9.59 3.04 -15.73
N LEU A 95 -8.41 3.61 -15.99
CA LEU A 95 -7.51 4.06 -14.93
C LEU A 95 -8.03 5.33 -14.26
N PHE A 96 -7.79 5.47 -12.95
CA PHE A 96 -7.87 6.78 -12.31
C PHE A 96 -6.72 7.66 -12.80
N ASP A 97 -6.90 8.98 -12.78
CA ASP A 97 -5.90 9.95 -13.23
C ASP A 97 -4.64 9.91 -12.35
N HIS A 98 -4.83 9.71 -11.02
CA HIS A 98 -3.73 9.46 -10.10
C HIS A 98 -3.48 7.95 -9.99
N GLN A 99 -2.22 7.56 -10.22
CA GLN A 99 -1.73 6.20 -10.02
C GLN A 99 -0.66 6.21 -8.93
N PRO A 100 -0.73 5.30 -7.94
CA PRO A 100 0.32 5.20 -6.93
C PRO A 100 1.63 4.69 -7.52
N LEU A 101 2.76 5.09 -6.93
CA LEU A 101 4.05 4.44 -7.17
C LEU A 101 3.94 2.96 -6.79
N ARG A 102 4.24 2.07 -7.74
CA ARG A 102 4.27 0.61 -7.50
C ARG A 102 5.61 0.24 -6.87
N VAL A 103 5.58 -0.31 -5.67
CA VAL A 103 6.77 -0.72 -4.93
C VAL A 103 6.81 -2.24 -4.83
N ILE A 104 7.90 -2.84 -5.28
CA ILE A 104 8.12 -4.28 -5.17
C ILE A 104 9.27 -4.51 -4.22
N MET A 105 8.99 -5.16 -3.09
CA MET A 105 10.00 -5.41 -2.07
C MET A 105 10.50 -6.87 -2.14
N GLY A 106 11.81 -7.05 -2.14
CA GLY A 106 12.47 -8.36 -2.09
C GLY A 106 13.57 -8.54 -3.12
N GLU A 107 14.38 -9.58 -2.91
CA GLU A 107 15.63 -9.81 -3.62
C GLU A 107 15.50 -10.69 -4.87
N ARG A 108 14.34 -11.36 -5.06
CA ARG A 108 14.14 -12.24 -6.20
C ARG A 108 14.09 -11.47 -7.51
N ASP A 109 14.71 -12.03 -8.54
CA ASP A 109 14.58 -11.49 -9.88
C ASP A 109 13.17 -11.71 -10.41
N LEU A 110 12.67 -10.72 -11.14
CA LEU A 110 11.34 -10.70 -11.72
C LEU A 110 11.43 -10.78 -13.25
N PRO A 111 10.47 -11.44 -13.91
CA PRO A 111 10.40 -11.45 -15.36
C PRO A 111 10.33 -10.01 -15.92
N PRO A 112 11.13 -9.64 -16.92
CA PRO A 112 11.08 -8.30 -17.51
C PRO A 112 9.70 -7.94 -18.11
N GLY A 113 8.92 -8.95 -18.50
CA GLY A 113 7.57 -8.79 -19.03
C GLY A 113 6.46 -8.83 -17.98
N ALA A 114 6.77 -8.83 -16.67
CA ALA A 114 5.74 -8.79 -15.63
C ALA A 114 4.89 -7.53 -15.77
N ARG A 115 3.56 -7.69 -15.61
CA ARG A 115 2.57 -6.63 -15.85
C ARG A 115 2.80 -5.38 -14.98
N VAL A 116 3.43 -5.55 -13.83
CA VAL A 116 3.79 -4.44 -12.94
C VAL A 116 4.82 -3.48 -13.55
N PHE A 117 5.51 -3.86 -14.63
CA PHE A 117 6.48 -3.00 -15.33
C PHE A 117 5.90 -2.28 -16.57
N ASN A 118 4.59 -2.39 -16.82
CA ASN A 118 3.96 -1.63 -17.90
C ASN A 118 3.97 -0.11 -17.63
N ASP A 119 3.68 0.69 -18.64
CA ASP A 119 3.73 2.16 -18.60
C ASP A 119 2.56 2.83 -17.85
N SER A 120 1.65 2.05 -17.22
CA SER A 120 0.46 2.58 -16.53
C SER A 120 0.78 3.36 -15.26
N ALA A 121 1.92 3.10 -14.62
CA ALA A 121 2.42 3.82 -13.44
C ALA A 121 3.94 3.61 -13.29
N GLU A 122 4.58 4.44 -12.48
CA GLU A 122 5.98 4.25 -12.10
C GLU A 122 6.16 3.01 -11.21
N THR A 123 7.27 2.28 -11.37
CA THR A 123 7.61 1.10 -10.57
C THR A 123 9.00 1.21 -9.97
N LEU A 124 9.09 1.00 -8.67
CA LEU A 124 10.32 0.93 -7.89
C LEU A 124 10.50 -0.47 -7.34
N GLN A 125 11.61 -1.14 -7.68
CA GLN A 125 12.00 -2.37 -7.02
C GLN A 125 13.02 -2.07 -5.92
N ILE A 126 12.69 -2.41 -4.68
CA ILE A 126 13.58 -2.32 -3.53
C ILE A 126 14.15 -3.71 -3.27
N LYS A 127 15.40 -3.94 -3.72
CA LYS A 127 16.12 -5.21 -3.52
C LYS A 127 16.64 -5.32 -2.08
N SER A 128 15.74 -5.40 -1.13
CA SER A 128 16.01 -5.50 0.31
C SER A 128 14.90 -6.27 1.02
N ARG A 129 15.22 -6.80 2.21
CA ARG A 129 14.25 -7.35 3.17
C ARG A 129 14.04 -6.46 4.39
N SER A 130 14.78 -5.37 4.50
CA SER A 130 14.66 -4.43 5.61
C SER A 130 13.48 -3.51 5.38
N ILE A 131 12.37 -3.75 6.09
CA ILE A 131 11.19 -2.87 6.03
C ILE A 131 11.52 -1.45 6.52
N PRO A 132 12.23 -1.25 7.64
CA PRO A 132 12.60 0.10 8.06
C PRO A 132 13.37 0.87 6.97
N ALA A 133 14.39 0.25 6.36
CA ALA A 133 15.16 0.89 5.29
C ALA A 133 14.28 1.23 4.06
N ALA A 134 13.34 0.35 3.71
CA ALA A 134 12.40 0.62 2.62
C ALA A 134 11.46 1.79 2.94
N LEU A 135 10.97 1.90 4.18
CA LEU A 135 10.13 3.02 4.61
C LEU A 135 10.90 4.35 4.64
N ASP A 136 12.16 4.34 5.08
CA ASP A 136 13.05 5.50 5.07
C ASP A 136 13.32 5.97 3.63
N GLU A 137 13.60 5.05 2.72
CA GLU A 137 13.78 5.36 1.28
C GLU A 137 12.50 5.99 0.69
N LEU A 138 11.34 5.38 0.94
CA LEU A 138 10.06 5.91 0.47
C LEU A 138 9.77 7.30 1.06
N TYR A 139 10.00 7.48 2.35
CA TYR A 139 9.83 8.78 3.00
C TYR A 139 10.73 9.85 2.39
N SER A 140 12.00 9.54 2.10
CA SER A 140 12.96 10.45 1.46
C SER A 140 12.55 10.84 0.03
N ARG A 141 11.83 9.95 -0.68
CA ARG A 141 11.24 10.19 -2.00
C ARG A 141 9.92 11.00 -1.96
N GLY A 142 9.47 11.41 -0.77
CA GLY A 142 8.23 12.17 -0.60
C GLY A 142 6.98 11.33 -0.37
N VAL A 143 7.07 10.00 -0.35
CA VAL A 143 5.94 9.11 -0.05
C VAL A 143 5.53 9.28 1.42
N ARG A 144 4.31 9.70 1.66
CA ARG A 144 3.75 9.87 3.01
C ARG A 144 2.74 8.79 3.37
N HIS A 145 2.08 8.20 2.38
CA HIS A 145 1.10 7.14 2.55
C HIS A 145 1.45 5.92 1.70
N LEU A 146 1.76 4.81 2.34
CA LEU A 146 2.01 3.51 1.73
C LEU A 146 0.83 2.57 1.99
N TRP A 147 0.29 1.99 0.93
CA TRP A 147 -0.72 0.93 0.95
C TRP A 147 -0.04 -0.42 0.72
N VAL A 148 0.00 -1.29 1.72
CA VAL A 148 0.60 -2.63 1.60
C VAL A 148 -0.48 -3.65 1.27
N GLU A 149 -0.35 -4.28 0.11
CA GLU A 149 -1.19 -5.40 -0.35
C GLU A 149 -0.34 -6.68 -0.49
N GLY A 150 0.59 -6.88 0.40
CA GLY A 150 1.54 -7.98 0.30
C GLY A 150 0.92 -9.34 0.58
N GLY A 151 1.62 -10.40 0.15
CA GLY A 151 1.37 -11.74 0.61
C GLY A 151 1.63 -11.88 2.12
N PRO A 152 1.25 -13.04 2.72
CA PRO A 152 1.26 -13.23 4.17
C PRO A 152 2.63 -12.99 4.81
N GLN A 153 3.72 -13.27 4.10
CA GLN A 153 5.07 -13.06 4.62
C GLN A 153 5.36 -11.57 4.83
N LEU A 154 5.13 -10.73 3.82
CA LEU A 154 5.38 -9.28 3.91
C LEU A 154 4.48 -8.64 4.98
N ALA A 155 3.19 -8.98 4.98
CA ALA A 155 2.24 -8.50 5.98
C ALA A 155 2.67 -8.88 7.40
N SER A 156 3.06 -10.15 7.61
CA SER A 156 3.56 -10.65 8.90
C SER A 156 4.82 -9.89 9.36
N ASP A 157 5.72 -9.56 8.44
CA ASP A 157 6.94 -8.84 8.76
C ASP A 157 6.66 -7.38 9.18
N PHE A 158 5.70 -6.70 8.54
CA PHE A 158 5.21 -5.39 8.96
C PHE A 158 4.59 -5.41 10.36
N VAL A 159 3.71 -6.39 10.63
CA VAL A 159 3.03 -6.55 11.92
C VAL A 159 4.03 -6.86 13.03
N ARG A 160 4.94 -7.82 12.82
CA ARG A 160 5.95 -8.20 13.83
C ARG A 160 6.86 -7.06 14.23
N GLN A 161 7.15 -6.13 13.32
CA GLN A 161 8.00 -4.98 13.58
C GLN A 161 7.22 -3.75 14.07
N ASN A 162 5.89 -3.88 14.28
CA ASN A 162 5.00 -2.79 14.70
C ASN A 162 5.09 -1.57 13.75
N LEU A 163 5.11 -1.84 12.44
CA LEU A 163 5.24 -0.83 11.39
C LEU A 163 3.94 -0.59 10.60
N VAL A 164 2.81 -1.06 11.14
CA VAL A 164 1.47 -0.81 10.59
C VAL A 164 0.79 0.28 11.41
N ASP A 165 0.33 1.34 10.76
CA ASP A 165 -0.38 2.45 11.38
C ASP A 165 -1.91 2.29 11.27
N GLU A 166 -2.38 1.57 10.25
CA GLU A 166 -3.81 1.32 9.98
C GLU A 166 -4.03 -0.05 9.32
N PHE A 167 -5.15 -0.72 9.65
CA PHE A 167 -5.65 -1.95 9.02
C PHE A 167 -6.95 -1.69 8.26
#